data_101e6367f560eb3c354bcaca57d499f8
#
_entry.id   101e6367f560eb3c354bcaca57d499f8
#
_cell.length_a   1.000
_cell.length_b   1.000
_cell.length_c   1.000
_cell.angle_alpha   90.00
_cell.angle_beta   90.00
_cell.angle_gamma   90.00
#
_symmetry.space_group_name_H-M   'P 1'
#
loop_
_entity.id
_entity.type
_entity.pdbx_description
1 polymer ?
#
loop_
_entity_poly.entity_id
_entity_poly.type
_entity_poly.pdbx_seq_one_letter_code
_entity_poly.pdbx_strand_id
1 'polypeptide(L)'
;MAFILFTVGLTTLSHSALADFKVIAAQNPFTPLFGLKTDFDQVRIDQRVVIRLPRQPAPSAAVGAQRQSLAKIEYKEKKIGKCLWLDRLGGSRPGPDRTLELLTRDGILIRAYLSEGCLAREFYAGAYMERSYDGKLCVDRDQLYTRTGVKCQIDKFRLLIPR
;
A
#
# COMPACT_ATOMS: atom_id res chain seq x y z
N MET A 1 -22.79 47.47 -50.47
CA MET A 1 -22.72 48.87 -50.02
C MET A 1 -22.78 48.88 -48.46
N ALA A 2 -21.96 49.65 -47.91
CA ALA A 2 -21.77 50.04 -46.50
C ALA A 2 -20.72 49.23 -45.70
N PHE A 3 -19.51 49.80 -45.78
CA PHE A 3 -18.42 49.63 -44.84
C PHE A 3 -18.76 50.30 -43.51
N ILE A 4 -18.56 49.58 -42.42
CA ILE A 4 -18.35 50.24 -41.11
C ILE A 4 -17.06 49.75 -40.53
N LEU A 5 -16.06 50.64 -40.62
CA LEU A 5 -14.82 50.65 -39.88
C LEU A 5 -15.13 50.95 -38.41
N PHE A 6 -14.69 50.07 -37.52
CA PHE A 6 -14.57 50.46 -36.11
C PHE A 6 -13.10 50.44 -35.71
N THR A 7 -12.65 51.65 -35.42
CA THR A 7 -11.30 52.03 -35.03
C THR A 7 -11.03 51.68 -33.57
N VAL A 8 -9.93 51.02 -33.36
CA VAL A 8 -8.88 51.24 -32.38
C VAL A 8 -9.24 52.00 -31.10
N GLY A 9 -9.21 51.33 -29.99
CA GLY A 9 -9.04 51.88 -28.66
C GLY A 9 -7.88 51.24 -27.95
N LEU A 10 -6.69 51.80 -28.17
CA LEU A 10 -5.44 51.51 -27.48
C LEU A 10 -5.48 52.22 -26.13
N THR A 11 -5.66 51.52 -25.01
CA THR A 11 -5.40 52.07 -23.68
C THR A 11 -4.40 51.20 -22.97
N THR A 12 -3.16 51.66 -23.06
CA THR A 12 -2.06 51.33 -22.18
C THR A 12 -2.36 51.86 -20.79
N LEU A 13 -2.39 50.99 -19.80
CA LEU A 13 -2.12 51.39 -18.42
C LEU A 13 -1.18 50.34 -17.76
N SER A 14 0.09 50.68 -17.91
CA SER A 14 1.16 50.22 -17.04
C SER A 14 0.93 50.76 -15.65
N HIS A 15 0.87 49.91 -14.65
CA HIS A 15 1.34 50.27 -13.31
C HIS A 15 1.81 48.99 -12.61
N SER A 16 3.10 48.76 -12.79
CA SER A 16 3.89 47.89 -11.95
C SER A 16 4.04 48.57 -10.58
N ALA A 17 3.23 48.20 -9.64
CA ALA A 17 3.51 48.46 -8.23
C ALA A 17 4.38 47.33 -7.71
N LEU A 18 5.67 47.46 -7.86
CA LEU A 18 6.67 46.74 -7.08
C LEU A 18 6.51 47.24 -5.61
N ALA A 19 5.81 46.49 -4.81
CA ALA A 19 5.87 46.67 -3.37
C ALA A 19 7.25 46.17 -2.92
N ASP A 20 8.15 47.13 -2.66
CA ASP A 20 9.38 46.91 -1.91
C ASP A 20 9.01 46.35 -0.53
N PHE A 21 9.07 45.03 -0.41
CA PHE A 21 9.08 44.36 0.90
C PHE A 21 10.47 44.61 1.50
N LYS A 22 10.60 45.76 2.18
CA LYS A 22 11.75 46.05 3.01
C LYS A 22 11.76 45.06 4.16
N VAL A 23 12.50 43.95 4.00
CA VAL A 23 12.78 43.03 5.07
C VAL A 23 13.55 43.81 6.14
N ILE A 24 12.84 44.18 7.18
CA ILE A 24 13.46 44.71 8.42
C ILE A 24 14.15 43.49 9.03
N ALA A 25 15.45 43.40 8.80
CA ALA A 25 16.32 42.47 9.51
C ALA A 25 16.25 42.86 11.01
N ALA A 26 15.44 42.16 11.77
CA ALA A 26 15.49 42.22 13.23
C ALA A 26 16.90 41.76 13.63
N GLN A 27 17.72 42.70 14.00
CA GLN A 27 19.04 42.40 14.57
C GLN A 27 18.81 41.78 15.92
N ASN A 28 18.90 40.47 15.99
CA ASN A 28 18.91 39.71 17.24
C ASN A 28 20.23 40.03 17.95
N PRO A 29 20.18 40.59 19.17
CA PRO A 29 21.39 40.91 19.94
C PRO A 29 22.01 39.68 20.62
N PHE A 30 21.67 38.48 20.18
CA PHE A 30 22.35 37.26 20.60
C PHE A 30 23.46 36.93 19.62
N THR A 31 24.64 37.52 19.85
CA THR A 31 25.89 37.01 19.34
C THR A 31 26.16 35.68 20.07
N PRO A 32 26.17 34.54 19.37
CA PRO A 32 26.60 33.29 19.99
C PRO A 32 28.11 33.37 20.19
N LEU A 33 28.52 33.42 21.45
CA LEU A 33 29.90 33.57 21.90
C LEU A 33 30.74 32.30 21.75
N PHE A 34 30.21 31.26 21.15
CA PHE A 34 30.92 30.01 20.86
C PHE A 34 30.62 29.59 19.44
N GLY A 35 31.67 29.48 18.64
CA GLY A 35 31.63 28.88 17.29
C GLY A 35 31.38 27.38 17.35
N LEU A 36 30.21 26.98 17.88
CA LEU A 36 29.67 25.67 17.68
C LEU A 36 29.20 25.60 16.23
N LYS A 37 29.99 24.94 15.37
CA LYS A 37 29.44 24.36 14.15
C LYS A 37 28.34 23.45 14.56
N THR A 38 27.11 23.92 14.52
CA THR A 38 25.93 23.06 14.60
C THR A 38 25.86 22.36 13.25
N ASP A 39 26.55 21.25 13.15
CA ASP A 39 26.29 20.24 12.13
C ASP A 39 24.88 19.74 12.42
N PHE A 40 23.90 20.29 11.72
CA PHE A 40 22.57 19.77 11.76
C PHE A 40 22.56 18.46 10.97
N ASP A 41 22.87 17.38 11.65
CA ASP A 41 22.63 16.05 11.09
C ASP A 41 21.15 15.95 10.74
N GLN A 42 20.86 16.01 9.46
CA GLN A 42 19.51 15.83 8.97
C GLN A 42 19.11 14.38 9.18
N VAL A 43 18.36 14.11 10.26
CA VAL A 43 17.79 12.79 10.52
C VAL A 43 16.68 12.55 9.52
N ARG A 44 16.95 11.69 8.55
CA ARG A 44 15.92 11.17 7.64
C ARG A 44 15.17 10.04 8.33
N ILE A 45 13.93 10.30 8.71
CA ILE A 45 13.05 9.29 9.30
C ILE A 45 12.29 8.62 8.15
N ASP A 46 12.71 7.42 7.77
CA ASP A 46 11.96 6.58 6.86
C ASP A 46 10.91 5.79 7.66
N GLN A 47 9.66 6.25 7.62
CA GLN A 47 8.56 5.54 8.25
C GLN A 47 8.07 4.42 7.35
N ARG A 48 8.32 3.19 7.76
CA ARG A 48 7.84 2.00 7.09
C ARG A 48 6.54 1.54 7.75
N VAL A 49 5.43 1.68 7.04
CA VAL A 49 4.14 1.20 7.53
C VAL A 49 3.93 -0.24 7.09
N VAL A 50 3.88 -1.16 8.04
CA VAL A 50 3.59 -2.58 7.80
C VAL A 50 2.12 -2.86 8.13
N ILE A 51 1.37 -3.35 7.17
CA ILE A 51 -0.02 -3.75 7.34
C ILE A 51 -0.07 -5.25 7.60
N ARG A 52 -0.67 -5.63 8.72
CA ARG A 52 -0.96 -7.02 9.02
C ARG A 52 -2.26 -7.44 8.35
N LEU A 53 -2.20 -8.45 7.51
CA LEU A 53 -3.39 -9.18 7.08
C LEU A 53 -3.83 -10.09 8.23
N PRO A 54 -4.96 -9.82 8.90
CA PRO A 54 -5.35 -10.57 10.08
C PRO A 54 -5.58 -12.05 9.75
N ARG A 55 -5.24 -12.91 10.70
CA ARG A 55 -5.69 -14.29 10.68
C ARG A 55 -7.18 -14.32 11.00
N GLN A 56 -7.93 -15.14 10.30
CA GLN A 56 -9.30 -15.42 10.74
C GLN A 56 -9.27 -15.96 12.17
N PRO A 57 -10.16 -15.47 13.06
CA PRO A 57 -10.25 -16.00 14.41
C PRO A 57 -10.46 -17.52 14.36
N ALA A 58 -9.83 -18.21 15.29
CA ALA A 58 -10.03 -19.65 15.42
C ALA A 58 -11.53 -19.92 15.65
N PRO A 59 -12.14 -20.83 14.91
CA PRO A 59 -13.54 -21.13 15.09
C PRO A 59 -13.76 -21.73 16.47
N SER A 60 -14.91 -21.40 17.08
CA SER A 60 -15.44 -22.18 18.20
C SER A 60 -15.59 -23.66 17.79
N ALA A 61 -15.54 -24.57 18.75
CA ALA A 61 -15.56 -26.03 18.48
C ALA A 61 -16.72 -26.49 17.54
N ALA A 62 -17.87 -25.81 17.59
CA ALA A 62 -19.00 -26.06 16.69
C ALA A 62 -18.66 -25.70 15.21
N VAL A 63 -17.86 -24.66 14.97
CA VAL A 63 -17.42 -24.26 13.62
C VAL A 63 -16.22 -25.13 13.16
N GLY A 64 -15.51 -25.78 14.08
CA GLY A 64 -14.44 -26.72 13.77
C GLY A 64 -14.93 -27.97 13.05
N ALA A 65 -16.05 -28.51 13.47
CA ALA A 65 -16.69 -29.68 12.82
C ALA A 65 -17.18 -29.31 11.39
N GLN A 66 -17.71 -28.12 11.22
CA GLN A 66 -18.16 -27.62 9.90
C GLN A 66 -17.00 -27.32 8.95
N ARG A 67 -15.81 -26.96 9.47
CA ARG A 67 -14.60 -26.79 8.65
C ARG A 67 -14.01 -28.11 8.14
N GLN A 68 -14.16 -29.19 8.88
CA GLN A 68 -13.71 -30.50 8.40
C GLN A 68 -14.56 -30.99 7.21
N SER A 69 -15.83 -30.61 7.13
CA SER A 69 -16.64 -30.83 5.94
C SER A 69 -16.32 -29.91 4.78
N LEU A 70 -15.90 -28.65 5.06
CA LEU A 70 -15.45 -27.68 4.05
C LEU A 70 -14.07 -28.01 3.49
N ALA A 71 -13.25 -28.78 4.21
CA ALA A 71 -11.94 -29.25 3.71
C ALA A 71 -12.03 -30.17 2.50
N LYS A 72 -13.22 -30.68 2.17
CA LYS A 72 -13.50 -31.52 0.99
C LYS A 72 -14.04 -30.74 -0.22
N ILE A 73 -14.21 -29.43 -0.10
CA ILE A 73 -14.68 -28.65 -1.26
C ILE A 73 -13.56 -28.60 -2.30
N GLU A 74 -13.80 -29.22 -3.44
CA GLU A 74 -12.94 -29.07 -4.59
C GLU A 74 -13.14 -27.70 -5.22
N TYR A 75 -12.04 -27.05 -5.51
CA TYR A 75 -12.05 -25.75 -6.16
C TYR A 75 -11.48 -25.82 -7.56
N LYS A 76 -12.16 -25.16 -8.49
CA LYS A 76 -11.62 -24.86 -9.81
C LYS A 76 -10.84 -23.54 -9.72
N GLU A 77 -9.62 -23.54 -10.24
CA GLU A 77 -8.80 -22.34 -10.27
C GLU A 77 -8.99 -21.57 -11.58
N LYS A 78 -9.27 -20.27 -11.46
CA LYS A 78 -9.35 -19.34 -12.60
C LYS A 78 -8.23 -18.31 -12.50
N LYS A 79 -7.58 -18.02 -13.63
CA LYS A 79 -6.61 -16.93 -13.72
C LYS A 79 -7.28 -15.59 -13.43
N ILE A 80 -6.62 -14.75 -12.64
CA ILE A 80 -7.02 -13.38 -12.37
C ILE A 80 -5.84 -12.43 -12.58
N GLY A 81 -6.05 -11.14 -12.44
CA GLY A 81 -5.02 -10.12 -12.62
C GLY A 81 -3.82 -10.31 -11.69
N LYS A 82 -2.76 -9.55 -11.95
CA LYS A 82 -1.53 -9.58 -11.16
C LYS A 82 -1.60 -8.77 -9.86
N CYS A 83 -2.61 -7.94 -9.67
CA CYS A 83 -2.76 -7.06 -8.51
C CYS A 83 -4.13 -7.22 -7.84
N LEU A 84 -4.14 -7.18 -6.52
CA LEU A 84 -5.34 -7.22 -5.67
C LEU A 84 -5.42 -5.95 -4.83
N TRP A 85 -6.63 -5.42 -4.61
CA TRP A 85 -6.86 -4.31 -3.71
C TRP A 85 -6.77 -4.75 -2.26
N LEU A 86 -5.92 -4.10 -1.47
CA LEU A 86 -5.69 -4.42 -0.06
C LEU A 86 -6.91 -4.19 0.83
N ASP A 87 -7.66 -3.14 0.55
CA ASP A 87 -8.87 -2.77 1.26
C ASP A 87 -9.98 -3.83 1.14
N ARG A 88 -9.95 -4.61 0.06
CA ARG A 88 -10.87 -5.72 -0.15
C ARG A 88 -10.46 -7.00 0.57
N LEU A 89 -9.22 -7.10 1.04
CA LEU A 89 -8.76 -8.30 1.75
C LEU A 89 -9.25 -8.27 3.20
N GLY A 90 -9.93 -9.32 3.60
CA GLY A 90 -10.45 -9.52 4.95
C GLY A 90 -9.59 -10.40 5.83
N GLY A 91 -8.73 -11.24 5.23
CA GLY A 91 -7.86 -12.12 5.99
C GLY A 91 -7.03 -13.05 5.11
N SER A 92 -6.14 -13.80 5.75
CA SER A 92 -5.29 -14.79 5.10
C SER A 92 -5.15 -16.04 5.95
N ARG A 93 -4.96 -17.19 5.30
CA ARG A 93 -4.64 -18.46 5.97
C ARG A 93 -3.64 -19.25 5.12
N PRO A 94 -2.81 -20.09 5.74
CA PRO A 94 -2.01 -21.04 5.01
C PRO A 94 -2.91 -21.99 4.20
N GLY A 95 -2.58 -22.16 2.92
CA GLY A 95 -3.17 -23.17 2.05
C GLY A 95 -2.26 -24.40 1.94
N PRO A 96 -2.56 -25.32 1.04
CA PRO A 96 -1.71 -26.46 0.77
C PRO A 96 -0.38 -26.01 0.16
N ASP A 97 0.68 -26.77 0.42
CA ASP A 97 2.02 -26.57 -0.12
C ASP A 97 2.56 -25.15 0.11
N ARG A 98 2.92 -24.48 -0.98
CA ARG A 98 3.43 -23.11 -1.01
C ARG A 98 2.34 -22.10 -1.35
N THR A 99 1.12 -22.31 -0.87
CA THR A 99 0.01 -21.41 -1.19
C THR A 99 -0.53 -20.71 0.04
N LEU A 100 -0.93 -19.47 -0.14
CA LEU A 100 -1.64 -18.68 0.85
C LEU A 100 -3.05 -18.40 0.33
N GLU A 101 -4.06 -18.70 1.11
CA GLU A 101 -5.43 -18.39 0.77
C GLU A 101 -5.82 -17.05 1.37
N LEU A 102 -6.22 -16.14 0.50
CA LEU A 102 -6.66 -14.80 0.82
C LEU A 102 -8.19 -14.77 0.71
N LEU A 103 -8.83 -14.36 1.79
CA LEU A 103 -10.27 -14.16 1.82
C LEU A 103 -10.55 -12.68 1.63
N THR A 104 -11.39 -12.35 0.66
CA THR A 104 -11.89 -10.98 0.52
C THR A 104 -13.03 -10.72 1.48
N ARG A 105 -13.34 -9.45 1.72
CA ARG A 105 -14.50 -9.03 2.53
C ARG A 105 -15.82 -9.47 1.92
N ASP A 106 -15.85 -9.62 0.61
CA ASP A 106 -17.01 -10.13 -0.15
C ASP A 106 -17.13 -11.67 -0.12
N GLY A 107 -16.29 -12.37 0.65
CA GLY A 107 -16.30 -13.81 0.77
C GLY A 107 -15.64 -14.58 -0.38
N ILE A 108 -14.97 -13.87 -1.30
CA ILE A 108 -14.26 -14.50 -2.42
C ILE A 108 -12.94 -15.05 -1.93
N LEU A 109 -12.62 -16.29 -2.29
CA LEU A 109 -11.37 -16.93 -1.94
C LEU A 109 -10.38 -16.87 -3.09
N ILE A 110 -9.20 -16.34 -2.82
CA ILE A 110 -8.11 -16.19 -3.77
C ILE A 110 -6.90 -16.96 -3.25
N ARG A 111 -6.28 -17.77 -4.10
CA ARG A 111 -5.04 -18.46 -3.80
C ARG A 111 -3.86 -17.68 -4.34
N ALA A 112 -2.93 -17.31 -3.46
CA ALA A 112 -1.64 -16.74 -3.79
C ALA A 112 -0.60 -17.88 -3.76
N TYR A 113 0.12 -18.06 -4.85
CA TYR A 113 1.25 -18.98 -4.94
C TYR A 113 2.51 -18.23 -4.53
N LEU A 114 3.21 -18.77 -3.55
CA LEU A 114 4.45 -18.19 -3.04
C LEU A 114 5.64 -18.72 -3.85
N SER A 115 6.67 -17.91 -3.95
CA SER A 115 7.93 -18.25 -4.62
C SER A 115 8.63 -19.44 -3.98
N GLU A 116 9.62 -19.98 -4.65
CA GLU A 116 10.42 -21.10 -4.17
C GLU A 116 11.09 -20.77 -2.82
N GLY A 117 11.18 -21.78 -1.97
CA GLY A 117 11.72 -21.62 -0.62
C GLY A 117 10.74 -21.06 0.42
N CYS A 118 9.57 -20.57 0.01
CA CYS A 118 8.55 -20.05 0.91
C CYS A 118 7.58 -21.15 1.36
N LEU A 119 7.36 -21.26 2.65
CA LEU A 119 6.45 -22.25 3.24
C LEU A 119 5.20 -21.56 3.75
N ALA A 120 4.04 -21.97 3.24
CA ALA A 120 2.76 -21.39 3.64
C ALA A 120 2.51 -21.48 5.15
N ARG A 121 2.98 -22.55 5.80
CA ARG A 121 2.84 -22.76 7.26
C ARG A 121 3.44 -21.63 8.10
N GLU A 122 4.44 -20.92 7.61
CA GLU A 122 5.07 -19.82 8.35
C GLU A 122 4.16 -18.60 8.47
N PHE A 123 3.13 -18.54 7.64
CA PHE A 123 2.09 -17.51 7.69
C PHE A 123 0.93 -17.85 8.64
N TYR A 124 1.12 -18.76 9.58
CA TYR A 124 0.09 -19.18 10.55
C TYR A 124 -0.48 -18.01 11.37
N ALA A 125 0.33 -16.99 11.63
CA ALA A 125 -0.07 -15.78 12.35
C ALA A 125 -0.61 -14.67 11.44
N GLY A 126 -0.80 -14.95 10.13
CA GLY A 126 -1.14 -13.98 9.10
C GLY A 126 0.08 -13.52 8.31
N ALA A 127 -0.16 -12.83 7.23
CA ALA A 127 0.85 -12.21 6.39
C ALA A 127 0.99 -10.72 6.72
N TYR A 128 2.20 -10.24 6.67
CA TYR A 128 2.52 -8.81 6.79
C TYR A 128 3.05 -8.32 5.45
N MET A 129 2.80 -7.09 5.12
CA MET A 129 3.34 -6.46 3.93
C MET A 129 3.61 -4.98 4.15
N GLU A 130 4.48 -4.43 3.35
CA GLU A 130 4.64 -2.98 3.30
C GLU A 130 3.48 -2.36 2.54
N ARG A 131 3.01 -1.24 3.05
CA ARG A 131 1.95 -0.51 2.37
C ARG A 131 2.47 0.07 1.07
N SER A 132 1.92 -0.40 -0.05
CA SER A 132 2.15 0.23 -1.35
C SER A 132 1.38 1.56 -1.45
N TYR A 133 1.94 2.51 -2.17
CA TYR A 133 1.32 3.83 -2.35
C TYR A 133 -0.02 3.77 -3.11
N ASP A 134 -0.21 2.73 -3.92
CA ASP A 134 -1.40 2.51 -4.73
C ASP A 134 -2.46 1.62 -4.05
N GLY A 135 -2.21 1.18 -2.81
CA GLY A 135 -3.13 0.33 -2.05
C GLY A 135 -3.35 -1.07 -2.61
N LYS A 136 -2.45 -1.55 -3.48
CA LYS A 136 -2.55 -2.88 -4.11
C LYS A 136 -1.43 -3.80 -3.66
N LEU A 137 -1.74 -5.10 -3.65
CA LEU A 137 -0.79 -6.20 -3.54
C LEU A 137 -0.57 -6.80 -4.93
N CYS A 138 0.64 -6.68 -5.47
CA CYS A 138 0.96 -7.11 -6.83
C CYS A 138 2.02 -8.21 -6.86
N VAL A 139 1.84 -9.14 -7.81
CA VAL A 139 2.83 -10.17 -8.17
C VAL A 139 4.12 -9.50 -8.65
N ASP A 140 5.26 -10.10 -8.36
CA ASP A 140 6.61 -9.67 -8.76
C ASP A 140 7.05 -8.29 -8.20
N ARG A 141 6.16 -7.54 -7.56
CA ARG A 141 6.44 -6.22 -6.99
C ARG A 141 6.53 -6.25 -5.48
N ASP A 142 5.51 -6.84 -4.86
CA ASP A 142 5.33 -6.76 -3.41
C ASP A 142 5.79 -8.03 -2.72
N GLN A 143 6.28 -7.87 -1.49
CA GLN A 143 6.74 -8.96 -0.66
C GLN A 143 5.83 -9.14 0.55
N LEU A 144 5.57 -10.39 0.88
CA LEU A 144 4.94 -10.78 2.12
C LEU A 144 5.99 -11.13 3.16
N TYR A 145 5.72 -10.77 4.39
CA TYR A 145 6.58 -11.05 5.54
C TYR A 145 5.86 -11.97 6.51
N THR A 146 6.55 -12.96 7.00
CA THR A 146 6.09 -13.75 8.14
C THR A 146 6.34 -12.97 9.43
N ARG A 147 5.77 -13.44 10.54
CA ARG A 147 6.07 -12.87 11.88
C ARG A 147 7.55 -12.99 12.26
N THR A 148 8.21 -14.00 11.74
CA THR A 148 9.65 -14.24 11.97
C THR A 148 10.55 -13.42 11.05
N GLY A 149 9.98 -12.63 10.15
CA GLY A 149 10.72 -11.76 9.24
C GLY A 149 11.14 -12.41 7.93
N VAL A 150 10.72 -13.65 7.65
CA VAL A 150 10.98 -14.28 6.35
C VAL A 150 10.20 -13.54 5.27
N LYS A 151 10.88 -13.27 4.15
CA LYS A 151 10.35 -12.55 3.00
C LYS A 151 9.95 -13.52 1.91
N CYS A 152 8.73 -13.37 1.40
CA CYS A 152 8.19 -14.21 0.35
C CYS A 152 7.57 -13.36 -0.75
N GLN A 153 7.92 -13.66 -1.99
CA GLN A 153 7.26 -13.08 -3.15
C GLN A 153 6.03 -13.92 -3.55
N ILE A 154 5.16 -13.30 -4.31
CA ILE A 154 3.97 -13.95 -4.87
C ILE A 154 4.20 -14.11 -6.36
N ASP A 155 4.13 -15.35 -6.84
CA ASP A 155 4.32 -15.68 -8.26
C ASP A 155 3.04 -15.49 -9.07
N LYS A 156 1.88 -15.79 -8.48
CA LYS A 156 0.59 -15.69 -9.17
C LYS A 156 -0.58 -15.73 -8.22
N PHE A 157 -1.70 -15.15 -8.67
CA PHE A 157 -3.01 -15.28 -8.03
C PHE A 157 -3.94 -16.17 -8.83
N ARG A 158 -4.82 -16.89 -8.11
CA ARG A 158 -5.88 -17.73 -8.67
C ARG A 158 -7.16 -17.51 -7.88
N LEU A 159 -8.25 -17.30 -8.58
CA LEU A 159 -9.58 -17.29 -7.99
C LEU A 159 -10.01 -18.74 -7.75
N LEU A 160 -10.49 -19.04 -6.55
CA LEU A 160 -11.03 -20.35 -6.19
C LEU A 160 -12.55 -20.33 -6.34
N ILE A 161 -13.06 -21.15 -7.25
CA ILE A 161 -14.50 -21.31 -7.51
C ILE A 161 -14.89 -22.70 -7.01
N PRO A 162 -15.84 -22.82 -6.07
CA PRO A 162 -16.35 -24.12 -5.63
C PRO A 162 -16.90 -24.90 -6.84
N ARG A 163 -16.66 -26.21 -6.86
CA ARG A 163 -17.27 -27.12 -7.84
C ARG A 163 -18.63 -27.61 -7.38
#